data_3898f4ff67cdce753c53c5ba2320863e
#
_entry.id   3898f4ff67cdce753c53c5ba2320863e
#
_cell.length_a   1.000
_cell.length_b   1.000
_cell.length_c   1.000
_cell.angle_alpha   90.00
_cell.angle_beta   90.00
_cell.angle_gamma   90.00
#
_symmetry.space_group_name_H-M   'P 1'
#
loop_
_entity.id
_entity.type
_entity.pdbx_description
1 polymer ?
#
loop_
_entity_poly.entity_id
_entity_poly.type
_entity_poly.pdbx_seq_one_letter_code
_entity_poly.pdbx_strand_id
1 'polypeptide(L)'
;FRWLYKNNNQELANVSNIPKKLKEKINNDCDINLLKIKKKSISKIDKTVKFLFETKDYKLIESVSMIDSNRHTVCISSQIGCNVDCDFCATGKMGIDRNLKVGEIVEQLIKVKKNTNIPITNIVFMGMGEPFLNYRNVIESCKIFTNHKAFNLGTKRITISTAGVLPQIDLFIKEKHKYKLAVSLNAPNDLIRDKIMPINKKWNINKLISSLKNYNFFRSRVIMFEYVLLNGINDSEEN
;
A
#
# COMPACT_ATOMS: atom_id res chain seq x y z
N PHE A 1 0.15 -21.60 -6.25
CA PHE A 1 -0.51 -20.32 -6.07
C PHE A 1 -1.52 -20.36 -4.93
N ARG A 2 -2.59 -21.20 -5.04
CA ARG A 2 -3.64 -21.37 -4.03
C ARG A 2 -3.11 -21.76 -2.64
N TRP A 3 -2.14 -22.65 -2.62
CA TRP A 3 -1.50 -23.11 -1.38
C TRP A 3 -0.81 -22.00 -0.63
N LEU A 4 0.00 -21.18 -1.31
CA LEU A 4 0.76 -20.10 -0.72
C LEU A 4 -0.15 -18.99 -0.16
N TYR A 5 -1.13 -18.57 -0.93
CA TYR A 5 -1.91 -17.36 -0.62
C TYR A 5 -3.21 -17.64 0.13
N LYS A 6 -3.92 -18.73 -0.21
CA LYS A 6 -5.21 -19.07 0.41
C LYS A 6 -5.03 -19.79 1.74
N ASN A 7 -4.14 -20.79 1.77
CA ASN A 7 -3.95 -21.64 2.94
C ASN A 7 -2.92 -21.09 3.94
N ASN A 8 -2.32 -19.93 3.67
CA ASN A 8 -1.31 -19.30 4.53
C ASN A 8 -0.10 -20.19 4.86
N ASN A 9 0.18 -21.19 4.05
CA ASN A 9 1.26 -22.10 4.30
C ASN A 9 2.48 -21.73 3.43
N GLN A 10 3.57 -21.34 4.07
CA GLN A 10 4.84 -21.01 3.41
C GLN A 10 5.83 -22.19 3.43
N GLU A 11 5.42 -23.35 3.95
CA GLU A 11 6.25 -24.55 3.98
C GLU A 11 5.91 -25.47 2.81
N LEU A 12 6.72 -25.47 1.78
CA LEU A 12 6.52 -26.31 0.59
C LEU A 12 6.49 -27.81 0.92
N ALA A 13 7.16 -28.20 1.98
CA ALA A 13 7.18 -29.59 2.46
C ALA A 13 5.76 -30.16 2.66
N ASN A 14 4.85 -29.33 3.15
CA ASN A 14 3.47 -29.74 3.51
C ASN A 14 2.49 -29.77 2.31
N VAL A 15 2.97 -29.55 1.07
CA VAL A 15 2.13 -29.61 -0.13
C VAL A 15 2.14 -31.00 -0.69
N SER A 16 1.02 -31.73 -0.57
CA SER A 16 0.93 -33.14 -1.00
C SER A 16 0.90 -33.35 -2.52
N ASN A 17 0.36 -32.38 -3.27
CA ASN A 17 0.11 -32.51 -4.71
C ASN A 17 1.21 -31.92 -5.61
N ILE A 18 2.41 -31.68 -5.08
CA ILE A 18 3.58 -31.23 -5.86
C ILE A 18 4.66 -32.32 -5.79
N PRO A 19 5.21 -32.78 -6.93
CA PRO A 19 6.30 -33.74 -6.96
C PRO A 19 7.53 -33.28 -6.18
N LYS A 20 8.24 -34.19 -5.52
CA LYS A 20 9.42 -33.91 -4.70
C LYS A 20 10.47 -33.09 -5.46
N LYS A 21 10.82 -33.49 -6.68
CA LYS A 21 11.77 -32.76 -7.55
C LYS A 21 11.37 -31.30 -7.79
N LEU A 22 10.07 -31.03 -7.97
CA LEU A 22 9.59 -29.65 -8.17
C LEU A 22 9.63 -28.85 -6.88
N LYS A 23 9.37 -29.47 -5.72
CA LYS A 23 9.55 -28.79 -4.41
C LYS A 23 11.01 -28.40 -4.20
N GLU A 24 11.94 -29.30 -4.47
CA GLU A 24 13.37 -29.04 -4.38
C GLU A 24 13.79 -27.91 -5.30
N LYS A 25 13.34 -27.93 -6.56
CA LYS A 25 13.61 -26.84 -7.51
C LYS A 25 13.05 -25.50 -7.04
N ILE A 26 11.80 -25.46 -6.57
CA ILE A 26 11.21 -24.21 -6.04
C ILE A 26 11.98 -23.70 -4.82
N ASN A 27 12.40 -24.58 -3.91
CA ASN A 27 13.18 -24.18 -2.74
C ASN A 27 14.57 -23.62 -3.10
N ASN A 28 15.18 -24.14 -4.18
CA ASN A 28 16.48 -23.67 -4.63
C ASN A 28 16.39 -22.39 -5.45
N ASP A 29 15.36 -22.25 -6.28
CA ASP A 29 15.24 -21.17 -7.26
C ASP A 29 14.37 -19.99 -6.78
N CYS A 30 13.59 -20.18 -5.71
CA CYS A 30 12.62 -19.18 -5.25
C CYS A 30 12.70 -18.91 -3.75
N ASP A 31 12.76 -17.64 -3.41
CA ASP A 31 12.57 -17.18 -2.03
C ASP A 31 11.09 -17.12 -1.68
N ILE A 32 10.66 -17.91 -0.72
CA ILE A 32 9.25 -17.95 -0.26
C ILE A 32 9.02 -17.07 0.98
N ASN A 33 10.09 -16.78 1.74
CA ASN A 33 10.07 -15.93 2.93
C ASN A 33 10.94 -14.71 2.70
N LEU A 34 10.35 -13.62 2.23
CA LEU A 34 11.04 -12.36 1.88
C LEU A 34 11.11 -11.41 3.07
N LEU A 35 10.16 -11.53 4.02
CA LEU A 35 10.03 -10.65 5.17
C LEU A 35 10.10 -11.42 6.48
N LYS A 36 10.87 -10.89 7.43
CA LYS A 36 10.94 -11.36 8.82
C LYS A 36 10.28 -10.35 9.74
N ILE A 37 9.42 -10.79 10.66
CA ILE A 37 8.88 -9.91 11.70
C ILE A 37 9.97 -9.62 12.72
N LYS A 38 10.37 -8.37 12.85
CA LYS A 38 11.34 -7.90 13.86
C LYS A 38 10.65 -7.48 15.14
N LYS A 39 9.50 -6.79 15.02
CA LYS A 39 8.75 -6.27 16.18
C LYS A 39 7.27 -6.21 15.88
N LYS A 40 6.46 -6.43 16.90
CA LYS A 40 5.03 -6.13 16.91
C LYS A 40 4.77 -5.14 18.05
N SER A 41 4.05 -4.09 17.76
CA SER A 41 3.56 -3.13 18.75
C SER A 41 2.04 -3.16 18.74
N ILE A 42 1.43 -3.46 19.87
CA ILE A 42 -0.02 -3.61 20.00
C ILE A 42 -0.55 -2.43 20.79
N SER A 43 -1.50 -1.71 20.22
CA SER A 43 -2.21 -0.64 20.91
C SER A 43 -3.05 -1.21 22.04
N LYS A 44 -3.00 -0.56 23.20
CA LYS A 44 -3.83 -0.91 24.36
C LYS A 44 -5.27 -0.42 24.24
N ILE A 45 -5.50 0.55 23.33
CA ILE A 45 -6.80 1.24 23.20
C ILE A 45 -7.72 0.49 22.25
N ASP A 46 -7.23 0.19 21.03
CA ASP A 46 -8.07 -0.25 19.90
C ASP A 46 -7.60 -1.57 19.28
N LYS A 47 -6.63 -2.26 19.91
CA LYS A 47 -6.03 -3.50 19.41
C LYS A 47 -5.33 -3.38 18.05
N THR A 48 -5.09 -2.16 17.54
CA THR A 48 -4.27 -1.94 16.35
C THR A 48 -2.88 -2.54 16.54
N VAL A 49 -2.39 -3.25 15.54
CA VAL A 49 -1.07 -3.89 15.57
C VAL A 49 -0.19 -3.29 14.49
N LYS A 50 0.93 -2.70 14.90
CA LYS A 50 1.99 -2.28 14.00
C LYS A 50 3.05 -3.37 13.92
N PHE A 51 3.35 -3.80 12.70
CA PHE A 51 4.38 -4.77 12.38
C PHE A 51 5.59 -4.05 11.80
N LEU A 52 6.77 -4.30 12.35
CA LEU A 52 8.05 -3.95 11.75
C LEU A 52 8.62 -5.19 11.09
N PHE A 53 8.78 -5.13 9.78
CA PHE A 53 9.37 -6.20 8.97
C PHE A 53 10.79 -5.86 8.57
N GLU A 54 11.63 -6.88 8.47
CA GLU A 54 12.97 -6.85 7.89
C GLU A 54 12.95 -7.61 6.56
N THR A 55 13.45 -6.96 5.52
CA THR A 55 13.65 -7.56 4.19
C THR A 55 14.93 -8.41 4.15
N LYS A 56 15.15 -9.15 3.06
CA LYS A 56 16.36 -9.99 2.87
C LYS A 56 17.66 -9.17 2.85
N ASP A 57 17.61 -7.94 2.41
CA ASP A 57 18.70 -6.96 2.41
C ASP A 57 18.74 -6.10 3.69
N TYR A 58 18.16 -6.61 4.78
CA TYR A 58 18.20 -6.01 6.12
C TYR A 58 17.57 -4.62 6.23
N LYS A 59 16.71 -4.26 5.31
CA LYS A 59 15.96 -2.99 5.38
C LYS A 59 14.66 -3.17 6.14
N LEU A 60 14.14 -2.08 6.68
CA LEU A 60 12.96 -2.10 7.53
C LEU A 60 11.76 -1.45 6.84
N ILE A 61 10.61 -2.10 6.93
CA ILE A 61 9.32 -1.57 6.49
C ILE A 61 8.25 -1.82 7.54
N GLU A 62 7.20 -1.03 7.51
CA GLU A 62 6.08 -1.16 8.45
C GLU A 62 4.78 -1.55 7.75
N SER A 63 3.94 -2.28 8.48
CA SER A 63 2.52 -2.48 8.13
C SER A 63 1.67 -2.35 9.38
N VAL A 64 0.43 -1.90 9.21
CA VAL A 64 -0.49 -1.71 10.31
C VAL A 64 -1.78 -2.50 10.07
N SER A 65 -2.16 -3.28 11.07
CA SER A 65 -3.42 -4.03 11.12
C SER A 65 -4.38 -3.28 12.04
N MET A 66 -5.49 -2.82 11.48
CA MET A 66 -6.53 -2.06 12.16
C MET A 66 -7.84 -2.84 12.11
N ILE A 67 -8.44 -3.07 13.27
CA ILE A 67 -9.69 -3.82 13.41
C ILE A 67 -10.72 -2.88 14.01
N ASP A 68 -11.80 -2.66 13.29
CA ASP A 68 -12.94 -1.88 13.72
C ASP A 68 -14.22 -2.62 13.35
N SER A 69 -15.00 -3.02 14.37
CA SER A 69 -16.23 -3.78 14.21
C SER A 69 -16.04 -4.99 13.28
N ASN A 70 -16.71 -4.99 12.12
CA ASN A 70 -16.62 -6.05 11.11
C ASN A 70 -15.58 -5.77 10.03
N ARG A 71 -14.73 -4.75 10.20
CA ARG A 71 -13.73 -4.32 9.22
C ARG A 71 -12.33 -4.56 9.74
N HIS A 72 -11.57 -5.36 9.01
CA HIS A 72 -10.14 -5.54 9.22
C HIS A 72 -9.37 -4.94 8.06
N THR A 73 -8.78 -3.77 8.26
CA THR A 73 -7.98 -3.05 7.27
C THR A 73 -6.50 -3.27 7.53
N VAL A 74 -5.76 -3.63 6.50
CA VAL A 74 -4.30 -3.71 6.57
C VAL A 74 -3.70 -2.59 5.73
N CYS A 75 -2.92 -1.73 6.37
CA CYS A 75 -2.10 -0.72 5.75
C CYS A 75 -0.74 -1.35 5.40
N ILE A 76 -0.34 -1.26 4.13
CA ILE A 76 0.88 -1.86 3.61
C ILE A 76 1.79 -0.84 2.95
N SER A 77 3.08 -1.12 2.99
CA SER A 77 4.14 -0.31 2.38
C SER A 77 4.39 -0.69 0.93
N SER A 78 4.80 0.26 0.11
CA SER A 78 5.14 0.09 -1.30
C SER A 78 6.61 0.33 -1.63
N GLN A 79 7.35 1.03 -0.77
CA GLN A 79 8.77 1.35 -0.93
C GLN A 79 9.49 1.23 0.42
N ILE A 80 10.81 1.18 0.38
CA ILE A 80 11.69 1.40 1.51
C ILE A 80 12.10 2.87 1.46
N GLY A 81 11.58 3.68 2.41
CA GLY A 81 11.68 5.13 2.35
C GLY A 81 10.72 5.76 1.32
N CYS A 82 10.89 7.05 1.02
CA CYS A 82 10.09 7.80 0.07
C CYS A 82 10.85 9.05 -0.37
N ASN A 83 10.77 9.40 -1.66
CA ASN A 83 11.40 10.61 -2.20
C ASN A 83 10.40 11.74 -2.52
N VAL A 84 9.15 11.63 -2.09
CA VAL A 84 8.17 12.72 -2.23
C VAL A 84 8.47 13.86 -1.26
N ASP A 85 9.17 13.54 -0.16
CA ASP A 85 9.66 14.47 0.85
C ASP A 85 8.57 15.37 1.45
N CYS A 86 7.38 14.81 1.73
CA CYS A 86 6.34 15.53 2.44
C CYS A 86 6.83 15.93 3.84
N ASP A 87 6.67 17.19 4.21
CA ASP A 87 7.28 17.76 5.43
C ASP A 87 6.80 17.12 6.73
N PHE A 88 5.54 16.72 6.77
CA PHE A 88 4.90 16.05 7.90
C PHE A 88 5.14 14.54 7.95
N CYS A 89 5.86 13.95 6.99
CA CYS A 89 5.98 12.50 6.85
C CYS A 89 7.36 11.99 7.29
N ALA A 90 7.39 11.16 8.35
CA ALA A 90 8.64 10.56 8.81
C ALA A 90 9.34 9.72 7.72
N THR A 91 8.57 8.99 6.90
CA THR A 91 9.12 8.20 5.80
C THR A 91 9.73 9.10 4.70
N GLY A 92 9.16 10.28 4.44
CA GLY A 92 9.73 11.25 3.50
C GLY A 92 11.11 11.73 3.94
N LYS A 93 11.31 11.92 5.23
CA LYS A 93 12.60 12.35 5.79
C LYS A 93 13.70 11.27 5.75
N MET A 94 13.33 10.00 5.51
CA MET A 94 14.31 8.91 5.35
C MET A 94 14.98 8.89 3.97
N GLY A 95 14.41 9.61 2.99
CA GLY A 95 14.77 9.44 1.59
C GLY A 95 14.29 8.09 1.03
N ILE A 96 14.63 7.80 -0.23
CA ILE A 96 14.28 6.54 -0.89
C ILE A 96 15.49 5.61 -0.96
N ASP A 97 15.30 4.36 -0.56
CA ASP A 97 16.28 3.28 -0.81
C ASP A 97 15.90 2.55 -2.11
N ARG A 98 14.73 1.89 -2.12
CA ARG A 98 14.23 1.18 -3.31
C ARG A 98 12.73 0.92 -3.27
N ASN A 99 12.22 0.55 -4.42
CA ASN A 99 10.88 -0.01 -4.54
C ASN A 99 10.79 -1.42 -3.92
N LEU A 100 9.69 -1.72 -3.28
CA LEU A 100 9.36 -3.09 -2.88
C LEU A 100 8.97 -3.92 -4.11
N LYS A 101 9.44 -5.17 -4.15
CA LYS A 101 9.03 -6.16 -5.15
C LYS A 101 7.61 -6.65 -4.85
N VAL A 102 6.93 -7.18 -5.86
CA VAL A 102 5.57 -7.76 -5.72
C VAL A 102 5.49 -8.75 -4.56
N GLY A 103 6.46 -9.65 -4.44
CA GLY A 103 6.52 -10.64 -3.36
C GLY A 103 6.58 -9.99 -1.98
N GLU A 104 7.41 -8.95 -1.81
CA GLU A 104 7.53 -8.22 -0.53
C GLU A 104 6.24 -7.48 -0.17
N ILE A 105 5.57 -6.86 -1.16
CA ILE A 105 4.27 -6.20 -0.95
C ILE A 105 3.21 -7.22 -0.51
N VAL A 106 3.13 -8.35 -1.20
CA VAL A 106 2.13 -9.39 -0.92
C VAL A 106 2.41 -10.11 0.40
N GLU A 107 3.68 -10.32 0.74
CA GLU A 107 4.04 -11.02 1.96
C GLU A 107 3.71 -10.25 3.23
N GLN A 108 3.66 -8.92 3.19
CA GLN A 108 3.14 -8.13 4.32
C GLN A 108 1.75 -8.65 4.72
N LEU A 109 0.86 -8.85 3.73
CA LEU A 109 -0.50 -9.32 3.98
C LEU A 109 -0.52 -10.77 4.50
N ILE A 110 0.33 -11.66 3.97
CA ILE A 110 0.47 -13.04 4.44
C ILE A 110 0.89 -13.06 5.91
N LYS A 111 1.92 -12.28 6.28
CA LYS A 111 2.43 -12.23 7.65
C LYS A 111 1.39 -11.64 8.62
N VAL A 112 0.68 -10.58 8.22
CA VAL A 112 -0.41 -10.02 9.04
C VAL A 112 -1.52 -11.05 9.22
N LYS A 113 -1.99 -11.69 8.15
CA LYS A 113 -3.04 -12.71 8.19
C LYS A 113 -2.69 -13.89 9.11
N LYS A 114 -1.41 -14.34 9.12
CA LYS A 114 -0.92 -15.39 10.03
C LYS A 114 -0.96 -14.98 11.50
N ASN A 115 -0.92 -13.69 11.79
CA ASN A 115 -0.76 -13.17 13.15
C ASN A 115 -2.03 -12.56 13.73
N THR A 116 -3.13 -12.55 13.01
CA THR A 116 -4.39 -11.88 13.43
C THR A 116 -5.54 -12.86 13.28
N ASN A 117 -5.75 -13.93 13.37
CA ASN A 117 -6.90 -14.88 13.29
C ASN A 117 -8.25 -14.30 12.81
N ILE A 118 -8.24 -13.09 12.24
CA ILE A 118 -9.42 -12.36 11.75
C ILE A 118 -9.27 -12.19 10.23
N PRO A 119 -10.33 -12.47 9.44
CA PRO A 119 -10.28 -12.28 8.00
C PRO A 119 -9.99 -10.82 7.62
N ILE A 120 -8.99 -10.61 6.77
CA ILE A 120 -8.69 -9.29 6.22
C ILE A 120 -9.78 -8.92 5.22
N THR A 121 -10.39 -7.76 5.42
CA THR A 121 -11.49 -7.27 4.56
C THR A 121 -11.07 -6.14 3.64
N ASN A 122 -10.05 -5.37 4.01
CA ASN A 122 -9.61 -4.19 3.27
C ASN A 122 -8.08 -4.08 3.25
N ILE A 123 -7.56 -3.49 2.18
CA ILE A 123 -6.15 -3.12 2.05
C ILE A 123 -6.07 -1.64 1.69
N VAL A 124 -5.13 -0.93 2.31
CA VAL A 124 -4.79 0.44 1.93
C VAL A 124 -3.28 0.55 1.71
N PHE A 125 -2.89 1.14 0.59
CA PHE A 125 -1.50 1.50 0.31
C PHE A 125 -1.24 2.91 0.86
N MET A 126 -1.07 2.98 2.18
CA MET A 126 -0.86 4.22 2.96
C MET A 126 0.28 4.04 3.98
N GLY A 127 1.11 3.02 3.79
CA GLY A 127 2.31 2.78 4.58
C GLY A 127 3.51 3.55 4.01
N MET A 128 4.70 2.97 4.10
CA MET A 128 5.91 3.62 3.61
C MET A 128 5.96 3.63 2.08
N GLY A 129 6.36 4.79 1.53
CA GLY A 129 6.55 5.01 0.11
C GLY A 129 5.35 5.61 -0.62
N GLU A 130 5.60 6.10 -1.83
CA GLU A 130 4.59 6.57 -2.78
C GLU A 130 4.21 5.42 -3.73
N PRO A 131 2.98 4.88 -3.64
CA PRO A 131 2.60 3.71 -4.44
C PRO A 131 2.70 3.94 -5.94
N PHE A 132 2.46 5.16 -6.41
CA PHE A 132 2.51 5.45 -7.84
C PHE A 132 3.95 5.62 -8.37
N LEU A 133 4.95 5.80 -7.52
CA LEU A 133 6.35 5.66 -7.91
C LEU A 133 6.81 4.20 -8.00
N ASN A 134 6.02 3.27 -7.43
CA ASN A 134 6.19 1.83 -7.59
C ASN A 134 5.00 1.18 -8.33
N TYR A 135 4.42 1.89 -9.27
CA TYR A 135 3.13 1.61 -9.90
C TYR A 135 2.96 0.16 -10.35
N ARG A 136 3.90 -0.37 -11.15
CA ARG A 136 3.81 -1.72 -11.72
C ARG A 136 3.71 -2.80 -10.64
N ASN A 137 4.58 -2.74 -9.62
CA ASN A 137 4.57 -3.74 -8.54
C ASN A 137 3.32 -3.62 -7.67
N VAL A 138 2.82 -2.40 -7.44
CA VAL A 138 1.57 -2.16 -6.71
C VAL A 138 0.39 -2.76 -7.46
N ILE A 139 0.26 -2.50 -8.76
CA ILE A 139 -0.85 -3.04 -9.57
C ILE A 139 -0.78 -4.58 -9.66
N GLU A 140 0.40 -5.16 -9.87
CA GLU A 140 0.55 -6.62 -9.88
C GLU A 140 0.20 -7.25 -8.52
N SER A 141 0.56 -6.59 -7.41
CA SER A 141 0.15 -7.02 -6.07
C SER A 141 -1.37 -6.96 -5.89
N CYS A 142 -2.02 -5.91 -6.38
CA CYS A 142 -3.48 -5.79 -6.37
C CYS A 142 -4.18 -6.91 -7.16
N LYS A 143 -3.60 -7.33 -8.29
CA LYS A 143 -4.11 -8.49 -9.05
C LYS A 143 -4.04 -9.78 -8.23
N ILE A 144 -2.97 -9.98 -7.46
CA ILE A 144 -2.85 -11.13 -6.56
C ILE A 144 -3.89 -11.03 -5.43
N PHE A 145 -4.06 -9.87 -4.82
CA PHE A 145 -5.04 -9.68 -3.74
C PHE A 145 -6.48 -9.93 -4.19
N THR A 146 -6.80 -9.63 -5.43
CA THR A 146 -8.16 -9.85 -5.99
C THR A 146 -8.35 -11.21 -6.63
N ASN A 147 -7.30 -11.98 -6.84
CA ASN A 147 -7.39 -13.29 -7.48
C ASN A 147 -8.16 -14.29 -6.61
N HIS A 148 -9.16 -14.98 -7.19
CA HIS A 148 -10.00 -15.96 -6.51
C HIS A 148 -9.23 -17.18 -5.97
N LYS A 149 -8.07 -17.48 -6.55
CA LYS A 149 -7.15 -18.55 -6.09
C LYS A 149 -6.18 -18.08 -5.00
N ALA A 150 -6.18 -16.77 -4.67
CA ALA A 150 -5.34 -16.19 -3.63
C ALA A 150 -6.19 -15.61 -2.47
N PHE A 151 -6.21 -14.28 -2.30
CA PHE A 151 -6.91 -13.65 -1.18
C PHE A 151 -8.39 -13.42 -1.45
N ASN A 152 -8.80 -13.37 -2.72
CA ASN A 152 -10.18 -13.18 -3.16
C ASN A 152 -10.86 -11.91 -2.62
N LEU A 153 -10.09 -10.83 -2.48
CA LEU A 153 -10.64 -9.54 -2.07
C LEU A 153 -11.35 -8.87 -3.24
N GLY A 154 -12.47 -8.23 -2.98
CA GLY A 154 -13.13 -7.40 -3.98
C GLY A 154 -12.28 -6.17 -4.33
N THR A 155 -12.27 -5.75 -5.60
CA THR A 155 -11.47 -4.59 -6.05
C THR A 155 -11.78 -3.30 -5.28
N LYS A 156 -13.05 -3.10 -4.87
CA LYS A 156 -13.49 -1.97 -4.04
C LYS A 156 -12.99 -2.03 -2.58
N ARG A 157 -12.34 -3.12 -2.18
CA ARG A 157 -11.73 -3.30 -0.86
C ARG A 157 -10.27 -2.89 -0.82
N ILE A 158 -9.70 -2.49 -1.97
CA ILE A 158 -8.33 -2.03 -2.08
C ILE A 158 -8.34 -0.54 -2.41
N THR A 159 -7.64 0.25 -1.59
CA THR A 159 -7.43 1.68 -1.79
C THR A 159 -5.96 1.93 -2.05
N ILE A 160 -5.65 2.66 -3.12
CA ILE A 160 -4.30 3.12 -3.43
C ILE A 160 -4.30 4.62 -3.20
N SER A 161 -3.45 5.09 -2.29
CA SER A 161 -3.24 6.52 -2.03
C SER A 161 -2.04 7.02 -2.83
N THR A 162 -2.08 8.27 -3.26
CA THR A 162 -0.97 8.93 -3.95
C THR A 162 -0.84 10.39 -3.53
N ALA A 163 0.39 10.87 -3.44
CA ALA A 163 0.70 12.27 -3.26
C ALA A 163 0.41 13.13 -4.51
N GLY A 164 0.00 12.50 -5.60
CA GLY A 164 -0.35 13.21 -6.84
C GLY A 164 0.68 13.04 -7.96
N VAL A 165 1.21 11.84 -8.16
CA VAL A 165 2.12 11.51 -9.28
C VAL A 165 1.30 11.45 -10.58
N LEU A 166 1.20 12.59 -11.26
CA LEU A 166 0.24 12.83 -12.33
C LEU A 166 0.32 11.81 -13.49
N PRO A 167 1.50 11.49 -14.05
CA PRO A 167 1.58 10.52 -15.16
C PRO A 167 1.02 9.14 -14.81
N GLN A 168 1.17 8.72 -13.55
CA GLN A 168 0.67 7.44 -13.06
C GLN A 168 -0.83 7.50 -12.72
N ILE A 169 -1.35 8.67 -12.32
CA ILE A 169 -2.80 8.88 -12.21
C ILE A 169 -3.45 8.73 -13.59
N ASP A 170 -2.91 9.38 -14.62
CA ASP A 170 -3.42 9.30 -15.99
C ASP A 170 -3.36 7.86 -16.51
N LEU A 171 -2.27 7.15 -16.24
CA LEU A 171 -2.12 5.74 -16.60
C LEU A 171 -3.16 4.86 -15.88
N PHE A 172 -3.35 5.06 -14.57
CA PHE A 172 -4.34 4.33 -13.77
C PHE A 172 -5.77 4.52 -14.30
N ILE A 173 -6.09 5.74 -14.73
CA ILE A 173 -7.38 6.09 -15.36
C ILE A 173 -7.51 5.40 -16.72
N LYS A 174 -6.47 5.49 -17.56
CA LYS A 174 -6.42 4.87 -18.89
C LYS A 174 -6.56 3.35 -18.85
N GLU A 175 -5.92 2.71 -17.88
CA GLU A 175 -5.98 1.25 -17.67
C GLU A 175 -7.32 0.80 -17.03
N LYS A 176 -8.20 1.73 -16.68
CA LYS A 176 -9.55 1.47 -16.15
C LYS A 176 -9.56 0.56 -14.92
N HIS A 177 -8.57 0.67 -14.04
CA HIS A 177 -8.52 -0.10 -12.82
C HIS A 177 -9.75 0.13 -11.93
N LYS A 178 -10.21 -0.94 -11.26
CA LYS A 178 -11.40 -0.90 -10.38
C LYS A 178 -11.08 -0.68 -8.91
N TYR A 179 -9.83 -0.44 -8.55
CA TYR A 179 -9.41 -0.11 -7.19
C TYR A 179 -9.85 1.30 -6.80
N LYS A 180 -9.97 1.56 -5.52
CA LYS A 180 -10.26 2.93 -5.03
C LYS A 180 -8.99 3.77 -5.13
N LEU A 181 -9.16 5.03 -5.50
CA LEU A 181 -8.09 6.03 -5.52
C LEU A 181 -8.31 7.02 -4.38
N ALA A 182 -7.26 7.23 -3.59
CA ALA A 182 -7.16 8.33 -2.64
C ALA A 182 -6.05 9.27 -3.07
N VAL A 183 -6.25 10.55 -2.88
CA VAL A 183 -5.26 11.59 -3.24
C VAL A 183 -4.98 12.46 -2.04
N SER A 184 -3.74 12.49 -1.62
CA SER A 184 -3.26 13.34 -0.54
C SER A 184 -3.18 14.80 -1.01
N LEU A 185 -4.28 15.53 -0.82
CA LEU A 185 -4.36 16.93 -1.19
C LEU A 185 -3.60 17.81 -0.17
N ASN A 186 -3.95 17.69 1.09
CA ASN A 186 -3.31 18.25 2.29
C ASN A 186 -3.17 19.77 2.33
N ALA A 187 -3.66 20.49 1.33
CA ALA A 187 -3.59 21.94 1.30
C ALA A 187 -4.74 22.52 0.45
N PRO A 188 -5.22 23.72 0.79
CA PRO A 188 -6.28 24.41 0.05
C PRO A 188 -5.78 25.09 -1.22
N ASN A 189 -4.47 25.42 -1.28
CA ASN A 189 -3.85 26.14 -2.37
C ASN A 189 -2.40 25.70 -2.60
N ASP A 190 -1.85 26.10 -3.75
CA ASP A 190 -0.48 25.73 -4.15
C ASP A 190 0.59 26.32 -3.22
N LEU A 191 0.37 27.51 -2.67
CA LEU A 191 1.33 28.16 -1.78
C LEU A 191 1.63 27.33 -0.53
N ILE A 192 0.58 26.80 0.10
CA ILE A 192 0.70 25.92 1.26
C ILE A 192 1.19 24.55 0.83
N ARG A 193 0.64 24.01 -0.28
CA ARG A 193 1.01 22.67 -0.74
C ARG A 193 2.49 22.57 -1.14
N ASP A 194 3.06 23.62 -1.76
CA ASP A 194 4.48 23.68 -2.12
C ASP A 194 5.41 23.60 -0.91
N LYS A 195 4.96 24.10 0.25
CA LYS A 195 5.72 24.04 1.50
C LYS A 195 5.72 22.65 2.11
N ILE A 196 4.52 22.02 2.17
CA ILE A 196 4.35 20.74 2.90
C ILE A 196 4.48 19.52 2.01
N MET A 197 4.32 19.65 0.68
CA MET A 197 4.41 18.57 -0.31
C MET A 197 5.15 19.05 -1.55
N PRO A 198 6.49 18.93 -1.62
CA PRO A 198 7.32 19.48 -2.71
C PRO A 198 6.95 18.97 -4.10
N ILE A 199 6.29 17.82 -4.20
CA ILE A 199 5.78 17.24 -5.46
C ILE A 199 4.81 18.21 -6.18
N ASN A 200 4.17 19.14 -5.45
CA ASN A 200 3.25 20.14 -6.01
C ASN A 200 3.95 21.10 -6.99
N LYS A 201 5.22 21.42 -6.76
CA LYS A 201 6.02 22.25 -7.67
C LYS A 201 6.10 21.66 -9.08
N LYS A 202 6.03 20.33 -9.18
CA LYS A 202 6.01 19.61 -10.46
C LYS A 202 4.61 19.50 -11.05
N TRP A 203 3.62 19.21 -10.19
CA TRP A 203 2.22 19.03 -10.56
C TRP A 203 1.32 19.73 -9.54
N ASN A 204 0.94 20.95 -9.88
CA ASN A 204 0.12 21.81 -9.03
C ASN A 204 -1.32 21.29 -8.89
N ILE A 205 -2.05 21.84 -7.93
CA ILE A 205 -3.43 21.43 -7.61
C ILE A 205 -4.32 21.48 -8.85
N ASN A 206 -4.23 22.53 -9.66
CA ASN A 206 -5.08 22.67 -10.86
C ASN A 206 -4.84 21.54 -11.87
N LYS A 207 -3.59 21.17 -12.14
CA LYS A 207 -3.25 20.03 -13.02
C LYS A 207 -3.75 18.73 -12.42
N LEU A 208 -3.56 18.54 -11.10
CA LEU A 208 -4.02 17.34 -10.39
C LEU A 208 -5.54 17.18 -10.48
N ILE A 209 -6.29 18.22 -10.14
CA ILE A 209 -7.76 18.21 -10.21
C ILE A 209 -8.26 18.01 -11.65
N SER A 210 -7.61 18.63 -12.63
CA SER A 210 -7.97 18.48 -14.06
C SER A 210 -7.81 17.04 -14.53
N SER A 211 -6.73 16.35 -14.16
CA SER A 211 -6.54 14.93 -14.46
C SER A 211 -7.60 14.06 -13.76
N LEU A 212 -7.89 14.34 -12.51
CA LEU A 212 -8.86 13.59 -11.71
C LEU A 212 -10.31 13.74 -12.23
N LYS A 213 -10.68 14.85 -12.86
CA LYS A 213 -11.98 15.00 -13.51
C LYS A 213 -12.24 13.93 -14.57
N ASN A 214 -11.20 13.45 -15.25
CA ASN A 214 -11.28 12.37 -16.23
C ASN A 214 -11.58 11.01 -15.59
N TYR A 215 -11.39 10.85 -14.26
CA TYR A 215 -11.72 9.62 -13.53
C TYR A 215 -13.25 9.43 -13.36
N ASN A 216 -14.03 10.50 -13.41
CA ASN A 216 -15.48 10.48 -13.22
C ASN A 216 -16.29 9.81 -14.34
N PHE A 217 -15.65 9.35 -15.42
CA PHE A 217 -16.33 8.59 -16.49
C PHE A 217 -17.01 7.29 -16.01
N PHE A 218 -16.67 6.84 -14.82
CA PHE A 218 -17.27 5.65 -14.23
C PHE A 218 -18.26 6.05 -13.13
N ARG A 219 -19.56 6.10 -13.44
CA ARG A 219 -20.70 6.53 -12.58
C ARG A 219 -20.74 6.02 -11.11
N SER A 220 -19.79 5.18 -10.68
CA SER A 220 -19.76 4.62 -9.32
C SER A 220 -18.41 4.78 -8.61
N ARG A 221 -17.48 5.59 -9.12
CA ARG A 221 -16.16 5.76 -8.53
C ARG A 221 -16.06 7.11 -7.83
N VAL A 222 -15.76 7.03 -6.54
CA VAL A 222 -15.48 8.20 -5.70
C VAL A 222 -13.98 8.28 -5.54
N ILE A 223 -13.41 9.46 -5.80
CA ILE A 223 -12.06 9.81 -5.38
C ILE A 223 -12.15 10.28 -3.94
N MET A 224 -11.29 9.76 -3.09
CA MET A 224 -11.13 10.25 -1.74
C MET A 224 -9.99 11.28 -1.73
N PHE A 225 -10.24 12.44 -1.15
CA PHE A 225 -9.18 13.39 -0.82
C PHE A 225 -8.79 13.20 0.64
N GLU A 226 -7.49 13.11 0.88
CA GLU A 226 -6.90 13.04 2.22
C GLU A 226 -6.36 14.41 2.59
N TYR A 227 -6.63 14.81 3.83
CA TYR A 227 -6.20 16.10 4.35
C TYR A 227 -5.72 15.93 5.79
N VAL A 228 -4.42 16.14 6.01
CA VAL A 228 -3.81 16.15 7.35
C VAL A 228 -3.86 17.58 7.85
N LEU A 229 -4.58 17.84 8.93
CA LEU A 229 -4.61 19.13 9.59
C LEU A 229 -3.29 19.38 10.34
N LEU A 230 -2.58 20.41 9.95
CA LEU A 230 -1.31 20.84 10.53
C LEU A 230 -1.51 22.19 11.19
N ASN A 231 -1.36 22.21 12.52
CA ASN A 231 -1.61 23.40 13.34
C ASN A 231 -0.80 24.60 12.87
N GLY A 232 -1.51 25.72 12.59
CA GLY A 232 -0.92 26.99 12.14
C GLY A 232 -0.39 26.97 10.69
N ILE A 233 -0.69 25.92 9.90
CA ILE A 233 -0.22 25.78 8.52
C ILE A 233 -1.39 25.72 7.53
N ASN A 234 -2.31 24.77 7.73
CA ASN A 234 -3.40 24.50 6.79
C ASN A 234 -4.75 24.28 7.49
N ASP A 235 -4.90 24.70 8.72
CA ASP A 235 -6.05 24.47 9.61
C ASP A 235 -6.85 25.76 9.92
N SER A 236 -6.59 26.89 9.22
CA SER A 236 -7.38 28.10 9.39
C SER A 236 -8.76 27.97 8.75
N GLU A 237 -9.76 28.67 9.30
CA GLU A 237 -11.13 28.72 8.77
C GLU A 237 -11.21 29.35 7.37
N GLU A 238 -10.20 30.12 6.97
CA GLU A 238 -10.10 30.74 5.65
C GLU A 238 -9.58 29.80 4.56
N ASN A 239 -9.15 28.59 4.91
CA ASN A 239 -8.48 27.62 4.01
C ASN A 239 -9.44 26.55 3.48
#